data_41ee889491cf904fde2299577fb407ec
#
_entry.id   41ee889491cf904fde2299577fb407ec
#
_cell.length_a   1.000
_cell.length_b   1.000
_cell.length_c   1.000
_cell.angle_alpha   90.00
_cell.angle_beta   90.00
_cell.angle_gamma   90.00
#
_symmetry.space_group_name_H-M   'P 1'
#
loop_
_entity.id
_entity.type
_entity.pdbx_description
1 polymer ?
#
loop_
_entity_poly.entity_id
_entity_poly.type
_entity_poly.pdbx_seq_one_letter_code
_entity_poly.pdbx_strand_id
1 'polypeptide(L)'
;MQLSTLTNSLDNFLQQPNIEASPAWEFIQGKVQQKPMPTLFHSRLQRNLVNAINNQTTVYEAIQELRCIVPPMSPVPDISVVNSERLADEDGPLQGSPDWLIEIRSPDQSTLDIQQKILHCLSNGTQLAWLIDIQKKQIWVWENQELP
;
A
#
# COMPACT_ATOMS: atom_id res chain seq x y z
N MET A 1 -15.95 -3.73 -26.37
CA MET A 1 -15.60 -4.93 -26.11
C MET A 1 -14.67 -4.99 -24.97
N GLN A 2 -14.66 -5.92 -24.33
CA GLN A 2 -13.96 -6.03 -23.23
C GLN A 2 -12.56 -6.19 -23.35
N LEU A 3 -12.15 -6.39 -24.50
CA LEU A 3 -10.77 -6.51 -24.70
C LEU A 3 -10.01 -5.32 -24.23
N SER A 4 -10.54 -4.16 -24.50
CA SER A 4 -9.87 -2.96 -24.06
C SER A 4 -9.75 -2.92 -22.56
N THR A 5 -10.71 -3.42 -21.83
CA THR A 5 -10.61 -3.38 -20.41
C THR A 5 -9.57 -4.33 -19.89
N LEU A 6 -9.25 -5.36 -20.64
CA LEU A 6 -8.21 -6.26 -20.22
C LEU A 6 -6.86 -5.70 -20.51
N THR A 7 -6.71 -5.02 -21.62
CA THR A 7 -5.42 -4.55 -22.01
C THR A 7 -5.01 -3.31 -21.30
N ASN A 8 -5.97 -2.62 -20.79
CA ASN A 8 -5.66 -1.38 -20.29
C ASN A 8 -5.30 -1.35 -18.92
N SER A 9 -5.60 -2.25 -18.32
CA SER A 9 -5.17 -2.50 -17.02
C SER A 9 -4.47 -1.33 -16.34
N LEU A 10 -3.19 -1.44 -16.03
CA LEU A 10 -2.50 -0.45 -15.22
C LEU A 10 -2.41 0.92 -15.89
N ASP A 11 -2.02 0.99 -17.15
CA ASP A 11 -1.85 2.26 -17.82
C ASP A 11 -3.15 3.06 -17.88
N ASN A 12 -4.25 2.39 -18.18
CA ASN A 12 -5.53 3.05 -18.22
C ASN A 12 -5.99 3.49 -16.83
N PHE A 13 -5.74 2.66 -15.82
CA PHE A 13 -6.07 3.04 -14.46
C PHE A 13 -5.34 4.32 -14.05
N LEU A 14 -4.05 4.38 -14.34
CA LEU A 14 -3.23 5.53 -13.93
C LEU A 14 -3.63 6.82 -14.64
N GLN A 15 -4.34 6.73 -15.76
CA GLN A 15 -4.81 7.91 -16.49
C GLN A 15 -6.20 8.35 -16.05
N GLN A 16 -6.88 7.59 -15.20
CA GLN A 16 -8.22 7.95 -14.77
C GLN A 16 -8.18 9.17 -13.85
N PRO A 17 -9.18 10.08 -13.97
CA PRO A 17 -9.25 11.20 -13.05
C PRO A 17 -9.67 10.73 -11.66
N ASN A 18 -9.26 11.47 -10.65
CA ASN A 18 -9.71 11.26 -9.28
C ASN A 18 -9.23 9.98 -8.60
N ILE A 19 -8.26 9.28 -9.18
CA ILE A 19 -7.71 8.10 -8.48
C ILE A 19 -6.98 8.50 -7.19
N GLU A 20 -6.54 9.75 -7.11
CA GLU A 20 -5.89 10.26 -5.90
C GLU A 20 -6.85 10.99 -4.97
N ALA A 21 -8.15 10.99 -5.28
CA ALA A 21 -9.13 11.53 -4.37
C ALA A 21 -9.11 10.72 -3.07
N SER A 22 -9.39 11.38 -1.94
CA SER A 22 -9.40 10.70 -0.65
C SER A 22 -10.77 10.10 -0.37
N PRO A 23 -10.89 8.80 -0.04
CA PRO A 23 -9.81 7.81 -0.01
C PRO A 23 -9.33 7.46 -1.42
N ALA A 24 -8.05 7.14 -1.53
CA ALA A 24 -7.46 6.84 -2.82
C ALA A 24 -8.03 5.55 -3.42
N TRP A 25 -7.95 5.45 -4.75
CA TRP A 25 -8.33 4.25 -5.47
C TRP A 25 -7.08 3.41 -5.73
N GLU A 26 -7.24 2.10 -5.70
CA GLU A 26 -6.16 1.15 -5.98
C GLU A 26 -6.52 0.28 -7.18
N PHE A 27 -5.51 -0.24 -7.84
CA PHE A 27 -5.67 -1.21 -8.91
C PHE A 27 -5.02 -2.52 -8.48
N ILE A 28 -5.83 -3.49 -8.07
CA ILE A 28 -5.36 -4.75 -7.49
C ILE A 28 -5.94 -5.91 -8.29
N GLN A 29 -5.08 -6.71 -8.89
CA GLN A 29 -5.48 -7.89 -9.67
C GLN A 29 -6.57 -7.58 -10.70
N GLY A 30 -6.40 -6.51 -11.45
CA GLY A 30 -7.33 -6.12 -12.49
C GLY A 30 -8.59 -5.44 -12.00
N LYS A 31 -8.72 -5.21 -10.69
CA LYS A 31 -9.89 -4.56 -10.13
C LYS A 31 -9.55 -3.16 -9.67
N VAL A 32 -10.43 -2.22 -10.01
CA VAL A 32 -10.35 -0.84 -9.53
C VAL A 32 -11.21 -0.77 -8.28
N GLN A 33 -10.60 -0.42 -7.15
CA GLN A 33 -11.32 -0.35 -5.89
C GLN A 33 -10.85 0.82 -5.06
N GLN A 34 -11.78 1.46 -4.35
CA GLN A 34 -11.45 2.57 -3.48
C GLN A 34 -11.12 2.05 -2.09
N LYS A 35 -10.10 2.62 -1.48
CA LYS A 35 -9.77 2.31 -0.10
C LYS A 35 -10.92 2.72 0.80
N PRO A 36 -11.14 2.03 1.94
CA PRO A 36 -12.18 2.42 2.87
C PRO A 36 -11.86 3.74 3.55
N MET A 37 -12.89 4.46 3.98
CA MET A 37 -12.71 5.65 4.78
C MET A 37 -12.08 5.25 6.11
N PRO A 38 -11.01 5.89 6.57
CA PRO A 38 -10.35 5.49 7.80
C PRO A 38 -11.19 5.84 9.03
N THR A 39 -11.16 4.95 10.03
CA THR A 39 -11.74 5.25 11.33
C THR A 39 -10.78 6.10 12.15
N LEU A 40 -11.24 6.58 13.29
CA LEU A 40 -10.41 7.35 14.20
C LEU A 40 -9.17 6.56 14.64
N PHE A 41 -9.36 5.29 15.01
CA PHE A 41 -8.24 4.48 15.48
C PHE A 41 -7.26 4.17 14.36
N HIS A 42 -7.76 3.94 13.14
CA HIS A 42 -6.91 3.75 11.97
C HIS A 42 -6.03 4.98 11.74
N SER A 43 -6.65 6.16 11.75
CA SER A 43 -5.93 7.41 11.49
C SER A 43 -4.87 7.70 12.56
N ARG A 44 -5.21 7.45 13.82
CA ARG A 44 -4.26 7.68 14.93
C ARG A 44 -3.09 6.69 14.87
N LEU A 45 -3.37 5.41 14.62
CA LEU A 45 -2.32 4.41 14.53
C LEU A 45 -1.40 4.71 13.38
N GLN A 46 -1.95 5.05 12.22
CA GLN A 46 -1.19 5.39 11.04
C GLN A 46 -0.23 6.56 11.31
N ARG A 47 -0.75 7.64 11.87
CA ARG A 47 0.06 8.80 12.22
C ARG A 47 1.15 8.45 13.22
N ASN A 48 0.79 7.72 14.28
CA ASN A 48 1.74 7.39 15.33
C ASN A 48 2.86 6.48 14.83
N LEU A 49 2.54 5.52 13.97
CA LEU A 49 3.55 4.65 13.38
C LEU A 49 4.48 5.42 12.46
N VAL A 50 3.96 6.29 11.61
CA VAL A 50 4.77 7.11 10.73
C VAL A 50 5.75 7.95 11.56
N ASN A 51 5.24 8.61 12.60
CA ASN A 51 6.09 9.44 13.45
C ASN A 51 7.13 8.62 14.18
N ALA A 52 6.76 7.46 14.72
CA ALA A 52 7.68 6.61 15.44
C ALA A 52 8.82 6.11 14.53
N ILE A 53 8.50 5.68 13.33
CA ILE A 53 9.50 5.19 12.39
C ILE A 53 10.44 6.33 11.99
N ASN A 54 9.88 7.48 11.63
CA ASN A 54 10.69 8.61 11.18
C ASN A 54 11.56 9.21 12.28
N ASN A 55 11.19 9.00 13.54
CA ASN A 55 12.03 9.43 14.66
C ASN A 55 13.18 8.48 14.94
N GLN A 56 13.11 7.23 14.43
CA GLN A 56 14.14 6.22 14.71
C GLN A 56 15.26 6.19 13.68
N THR A 57 15.02 6.66 12.48
CA THR A 57 15.98 6.51 11.39
C THR A 57 15.82 7.61 10.34
N THR A 58 16.92 7.94 9.67
CA THR A 58 16.90 8.78 8.49
C THR A 58 17.27 7.99 7.23
N VAL A 59 17.66 6.72 7.39
CA VAL A 59 17.99 5.85 6.25
C VAL A 59 16.74 5.46 5.50
N TYR A 60 15.62 5.27 6.24
CA TYR A 60 14.32 4.98 5.67
C TYR A 60 13.37 6.10 6.03
N GLU A 61 12.37 6.29 5.18
CA GLU A 61 11.30 7.24 5.47
C GLU A 61 9.96 6.52 5.41
N ALA A 62 9.12 6.72 6.43
CA ALA A 62 7.76 6.23 6.44
C ALA A 62 6.85 7.30 5.85
N ILE A 63 6.04 6.92 4.87
CA ILE A 63 5.16 7.82 4.15
C ILE A 63 3.76 7.19 4.11
N GLN A 64 2.75 7.97 4.49
CA GLN A 64 1.38 7.49 4.46
C GLN A 64 0.75 7.75 3.11
N GLU A 65 -0.10 6.82 2.67
CA GLU A 65 -0.92 6.98 1.46
C GLU A 65 -0.12 7.33 0.20
N LEU A 66 1.03 6.68 0.01
CA LEU A 66 1.85 6.90 -1.17
C LEU A 66 1.46 5.91 -2.26
N ARG A 67 1.12 6.43 -3.44
CA ARG A 67 0.86 5.58 -4.59
C ARG A 67 2.13 4.84 -4.99
N CYS A 68 2.03 3.52 -5.13
CA CYS A 68 3.13 2.69 -5.64
C CYS A 68 2.72 2.12 -6.98
N ILE A 69 3.67 2.02 -7.90
CA ILE A 69 3.45 1.40 -9.19
C ILE A 69 4.23 0.10 -9.22
N VAL A 70 3.51 -1.01 -9.07
CA VAL A 70 4.09 -2.36 -8.96
C VAL A 70 3.38 -3.22 -9.99
N PRO A 71 3.74 -3.10 -11.28
CA PRO A 71 2.97 -3.76 -12.33
C PRO A 71 2.70 -5.23 -12.06
N PRO A 72 1.51 -5.73 -12.38
CA PRO A 72 0.37 -5.03 -13.01
C PRO A 72 -0.54 -4.31 -12.01
N MET A 73 -0.10 -4.04 -10.80
CA MET A 73 -0.89 -3.42 -9.76
C MET A 73 -0.42 -2.00 -9.45
N SER A 74 -1.31 -1.22 -8.85
CA SER A 74 -0.97 0.08 -8.29
C SER A 74 -1.62 0.22 -6.92
N PRO A 75 -0.97 -0.29 -5.87
CA PRO A 75 -1.46 -0.14 -4.51
C PRO A 75 -1.13 1.22 -3.92
N VAL A 76 -1.91 1.62 -2.92
CA VAL A 76 -1.62 2.77 -2.07
C VAL A 76 -1.63 2.26 -0.64
N PRO A 77 -0.51 1.73 -0.16
CA PRO A 77 -0.45 1.20 1.20
C PRO A 77 -0.75 2.26 2.24
N ASP A 78 -1.29 1.84 3.37
CA ASP A 78 -1.52 2.77 4.48
C ASP A 78 -0.22 3.42 4.90
N ILE A 79 0.87 2.65 4.99
CA ILE A 79 2.20 3.18 5.25
C ILE A 79 3.19 2.45 4.36
N SER A 80 4.02 3.21 3.66
CA SER A 80 5.17 2.69 2.92
C SER A 80 6.43 3.19 3.58
N VAL A 81 7.33 2.28 3.92
CA VAL A 81 8.64 2.63 4.46
C VAL A 81 9.65 2.35 3.37
N VAL A 82 10.35 3.37 2.94
CA VAL A 82 11.18 3.32 1.74
C VAL A 82 12.57 3.84 2.07
N ASN A 83 13.59 3.14 1.55
CA ASN A 83 14.96 3.64 1.68
C ASN A 83 15.04 5.03 1.05
N SER A 84 15.60 5.98 1.77
CA SER A 84 15.61 7.38 1.37
C SER A 84 16.29 7.59 0.01
N GLU A 85 17.24 6.73 -0.35
CA GLU A 85 17.90 6.81 -1.64
C GLU A 85 17.00 6.49 -2.82
N ARG A 86 15.91 5.78 -2.59
CA ARG A 86 14.95 5.45 -3.64
C ARG A 86 13.93 6.55 -3.91
N LEU A 87 13.85 7.52 -3.01
CA LEU A 87 12.89 8.60 -3.16
C LEU A 87 13.46 9.64 -4.10
N ALA A 88 12.72 9.91 -5.18
CA ALA A 88 13.15 10.84 -6.18
C ALA A 88 13.03 12.28 -5.67
N ASP A 89 13.80 13.18 -6.27
CA ASP A 89 13.69 14.61 -5.97
C ASP A 89 12.43 15.22 -6.59
N GLU A 90 11.79 14.52 -7.50
CA GLU A 90 10.58 14.98 -8.15
C GLU A 90 9.36 14.38 -7.48
N ASP A 91 8.30 15.15 -7.38
CA ASP A 91 7.05 14.67 -6.83
C ASP A 91 6.43 13.60 -7.75
N GLY A 92 5.81 12.60 -7.17
CA GLY A 92 5.19 11.54 -7.93
C GLY A 92 5.08 10.23 -7.17
N PRO A 93 4.57 9.19 -7.85
CA PRO A 93 4.43 7.89 -7.22
C PRO A 93 5.76 7.18 -7.04
N LEU A 94 5.79 6.21 -6.13
CA LEU A 94 6.94 5.35 -5.97
C LEU A 94 6.95 4.32 -7.10
N GLN A 95 8.08 4.21 -7.79
CA GLN A 95 8.26 3.18 -8.80
C GLN A 95 8.76 1.92 -8.08
N GLY A 96 7.93 0.89 -8.08
CA GLY A 96 8.20 -0.34 -7.36
C GLY A 96 7.49 -0.42 -6.02
N SER A 97 7.75 -1.50 -5.30
CA SER A 97 7.12 -1.74 -4.00
C SER A 97 7.95 -1.11 -2.87
N PRO A 98 7.32 -0.77 -1.75
CA PRO A 98 8.07 -0.23 -0.61
C PRO A 98 8.95 -1.32 0.01
N ASP A 99 9.97 -0.90 0.73
CA ASP A 99 10.83 -1.85 1.44
C ASP A 99 10.10 -2.51 2.61
N TRP A 100 9.28 -1.75 3.30
CA TRP A 100 8.40 -2.25 4.36
C TRP A 100 7.01 -1.68 4.13
N LEU A 101 6.01 -2.56 4.11
CA LEU A 101 4.63 -2.23 3.83
C LEU A 101 3.81 -2.47 5.09
N ILE A 102 3.00 -1.50 5.50
CA ILE A 102 2.10 -1.66 6.63
C ILE A 102 0.68 -1.37 6.17
N GLU A 103 -0.20 -2.35 6.41
CA GLU A 103 -1.63 -2.20 6.17
C GLU A 103 -2.37 -2.27 7.49
N ILE A 104 -3.33 -1.38 7.68
CA ILE A 104 -4.18 -1.37 8.87
C ILE A 104 -5.58 -1.74 8.40
N ARG A 105 -6.05 -2.91 8.82
CA ARG A 105 -7.31 -3.44 8.35
C ARG A 105 -8.48 -2.62 8.87
N SER A 106 -9.37 -2.23 7.97
CA SER A 106 -10.65 -1.62 8.33
C SER A 106 -11.68 -2.71 8.59
N PRO A 107 -12.70 -2.46 9.44
CA PRO A 107 -13.65 -3.51 9.84
C PRO A 107 -14.33 -4.23 8.68
N ASP A 108 -14.64 -3.51 7.61
CA ASP A 108 -15.34 -4.08 6.47
C ASP A 108 -14.42 -4.57 5.36
N GLN A 109 -13.12 -4.53 5.57
CA GLN A 109 -12.15 -4.87 4.56
C GLN A 109 -11.84 -6.36 4.57
N SER A 110 -11.78 -6.97 3.38
CA SER A 110 -11.43 -8.38 3.26
C SER A 110 -9.95 -8.60 3.57
N THR A 111 -9.66 -9.54 4.46
CA THR A 111 -8.29 -9.93 4.76
C THR A 111 -7.62 -10.53 3.52
N LEU A 112 -8.36 -11.28 2.73
CA LEU A 112 -7.81 -11.91 1.53
C LEU A 112 -7.33 -10.87 0.52
N ASP A 113 -8.10 -9.81 0.31
CA ASP A 113 -7.72 -8.75 -0.62
C ASP A 113 -6.44 -8.05 -0.16
N ILE A 114 -6.30 -7.81 1.14
CA ILE A 114 -5.09 -7.21 1.68
C ILE A 114 -3.91 -8.16 1.51
N GLN A 115 -4.10 -9.45 1.77
CA GLN A 115 -3.04 -10.43 1.60
C GLN A 115 -2.55 -10.51 0.17
N GLN A 116 -3.44 -10.44 -0.81
CA GLN A 116 -3.04 -10.46 -2.21
C GLN A 116 -2.15 -9.28 -2.56
N LYS A 117 -2.48 -8.11 -2.07
CA LYS A 117 -1.66 -6.92 -2.25
C LYS A 117 -0.29 -7.10 -1.59
N ILE A 118 -0.26 -7.61 -0.36
CA ILE A 118 0.98 -7.85 0.37
C ILE A 118 1.87 -8.85 -0.37
N LEU A 119 1.30 -9.97 -0.80
CA LEU A 119 2.07 -11.02 -1.48
C LEU A 119 2.65 -10.51 -2.79
N HIS A 120 1.90 -9.69 -3.51
CA HIS A 120 2.43 -9.12 -4.75
C HIS A 120 3.61 -8.19 -4.47
N CYS A 121 3.52 -7.37 -3.45
CA CYS A 121 4.64 -6.50 -3.07
C CYS A 121 5.85 -7.31 -2.61
N LEU A 122 5.65 -8.35 -1.82
CA LEU A 122 6.74 -9.23 -1.40
C LEU A 122 7.44 -9.88 -2.61
N SER A 123 6.68 -10.25 -3.63
CA SER A 123 7.25 -10.82 -4.85
C SER A 123 8.02 -9.79 -5.68
N ASN A 124 7.88 -8.52 -5.37
CA ASN A 124 8.48 -7.43 -6.12
C ASN A 124 9.45 -6.58 -5.28
N GLY A 125 10.02 -7.16 -4.23
CA GLY A 125 11.10 -6.53 -3.51
C GLY A 125 10.82 -6.05 -2.09
N THR A 126 9.56 -6.05 -1.67
CA THR A 126 9.23 -5.73 -0.27
C THR A 126 9.87 -6.78 0.64
N GLN A 127 10.56 -6.32 1.68
CA GLN A 127 11.27 -7.21 2.58
C GLN A 127 10.47 -7.53 3.84
N LEU A 128 9.59 -6.64 4.24
CA LEU A 128 8.81 -6.77 5.47
C LEU A 128 7.41 -6.24 5.22
N ALA A 129 6.40 -6.97 5.67
CA ALA A 129 5.02 -6.51 5.58
C ALA A 129 4.28 -6.80 6.88
N TRP A 130 3.49 -5.83 7.31
CA TRP A 130 2.64 -5.96 8.48
C TRP A 130 1.19 -5.76 8.08
N LEU A 131 0.32 -6.62 8.60
CA LEU A 131 -1.12 -6.42 8.57
C LEU A 131 -1.59 -6.29 10.01
N ILE A 132 -2.11 -5.13 10.35
CA ILE A 132 -2.56 -4.84 11.72
C ILE A 132 -4.08 -4.92 11.77
N ASP A 133 -4.61 -5.76 12.63
CA ASP A 133 -6.04 -5.85 12.90
C ASP A 133 -6.28 -5.26 14.29
N ILE A 134 -6.80 -4.03 14.32
CA ILE A 134 -7.02 -3.31 15.57
C ILE A 134 -8.08 -4.01 16.41
N GLN A 135 -9.16 -4.49 15.77
CA GLN A 135 -10.26 -5.12 16.48
C GLN A 135 -9.82 -6.39 17.19
N LYS A 136 -9.03 -7.20 16.52
CA LYS A 136 -8.54 -8.46 17.08
C LYS A 136 -7.24 -8.29 17.85
N LYS A 137 -6.66 -7.10 17.83
CA LYS A 137 -5.37 -6.81 18.49
C LYS A 137 -4.28 -7.77 18.03
N GLN A 138 -4.19 -7.97 16.72
CA GLN A 138 -3.23 -8.88 16.09
C GLN A 138 -2.41 -8.13 15.06
N ILE A 139 -1.16 -8.54 14.92
CA ILE A 139 -0.28 -8.08 13.84
C ILE A 139 0.25 -9.33 13.15
N TRP A 140 0.01 -9.41 11.84
CA TRP A 140 0.56 -10.49 11.02
C TRP A 140 1.79 -9.95 10.32
N VAL A 141 2.90 -10.65 10.42
CA VAL A 141 4.20 -10.20 9.94
C VAL A 141 4.72 -11.17 8.90
N TRP A 142 5.04 -10.66 7.71
CA TRP A 142 5.71 -11.42 6.66
C TRP A 142 7.13 -10.92 6.55
N GLU A 143 8.09 -11.87 6.56
CA GLU A 143 9.51 -11.55 6.36
C GLU A 143 9.98 -12.25 5.10
N ASN A 144 9.54 -11.75 3.95
CA ASN A 144 9.95 -12.29 2.65
C ASN A 144 9.51 -13.75 2.43
N GLN A 145 8.34 -14.11 2.95
CA GLN A 145 7.74 -15.42 2.76
C GLN A 145 6.25 -15.28 2.49
N GLU A 146 5.59 -16.37 2.04
CA GLU A 146 4.18 -16.31 1.70
C GLU A 146 3.24 -16.33 2.90
N LEU A 147 3.67 -16.92 4.01
CA LEU A 147 2.88 -16.98 5.24
C LEU A 147 3.51 -16.11 6.30
N PRO A 148 2.67 -15.47 7.08
CA PRO A 148 3.16 -14.60 8.14
C PRO A 148 3.83 -15.36 9.27
#